data_5616984cc83e239abdba4dff02e79393
#
_entry.id   5616984cc83e239abdba4dff02e79393
#
_cell.length_a   1.000
_cell.length_b   1.000
_cell.length_c   1.000
_cell.angle_alpha   90.00
_cell.angle_beta   90.00
_cell.angle_gamma   90.00
#
_symmetry.space_group_name_H-M   'P 1'
#
loop_
_entity.id
_entity.type
_entity.pdbx_description
1 polymer ?
#
loop_
_entity_poly.entity_id
_entity_poly.type
_entity_poly.pdbx_seq_one_letter_code
_entity_poly.pdbx_strand_id
1 'polypeptide(L)'
;AKSFRSMPSQGANQLIAQADGSMIATVKGGLKRNGKRPRDWNKIRLVSVQAVGAEKPLFAASFESVSQTANQWEQVALKAGRGKESQVHIVGDGASWICQQSKEVFGDQGKFLVDFYHVSEYLGAASKTCRPSNPSKLHDVPRSFNRTPLF
;
A
#
# COMPACT_ATOMS: atom_id res chain seq x y z
N ALA A 1 19.21 3.83 19.25
CA ALA A 1 18.77 2.48 19.63
C ALA A 1 17.24 2.41 19.50
N LYS A 2 16.71 1.61 18.54
CA LYS A 2 15.28 1.36 18.46
C LYS A 2 14.89 0.61 19.73
N SER A 3 14.06 1.25 20.57
CA SER A 3 13.44 0.58 21.69
C SER A 3 12.51 -0.50 21.13
N PHE A 4 12.94 -1.73 21.16
CA PHE A 4 12.07 -2.89 20.94
C PHE A 4 11.04 -2.88 22.09
N ARG A 5 9.87 -2.30 21.85
CA ARG A 5 8.73 -2.57 22.70
C ARG A 5 8.50 -4.08 22.62
N SER A 6 8.48 -4.73 23.78
CA SER A 6 8.29 -6.17 23.86
C SER A 6 6.98 -6.52 23.15
N MET A 7 7.09 -7.22 22.01
CA MET A 7 5.93 -7.70 21.28
C MET A 7 5.17 -8.69 22.15
N PRO A 8 3.83 -8.61 22.23
CA PRO A 8 3.06 -9.59 23.00
C PRO A 8 3.32 -11.02 22.51
N SER A 9 3.40 -11.96 23.41
CA SER A 9 3.54 -13.38 23.08
C SER A 9 2.32 -13.93 22.34
N GLN A 10 1.13 -13.44 22.71
CA GLN A 10 -0.13 -13.77 22.03
C GLN A 10 -0.64 -12.58 21.25
N GLY A 11 -1.30 -12.85 20.12
CA GLY A 11 -1.88 -11.85 19.24
C GLY A 11 -2.83 -12.49 18.23
N ALA A 12 -3.32 -11.70 17.30
CA ALA A 12 -4.10 -12.19 16.17
C ALA A 12 -3.23 -13.14 15.31
N ASN A 13 -3.78 -14.28 14.90
CA ASN A 13 -3.06 -15.25 14.08
C ASN A 13 -2.67 -14.66 12.72
N GLN A 14 -3.58 -13.90 12.11
CA GLN A 14 -3.38 -13.30 10.80
C GLN A 14 -3.80 -11.83 10.79
N LEU A 15 -2.99 -11.01 10.15
CA LEU A 15 -3.27 -9.58 9.89
C LEU A 15 -3.10 -9.29 8.40
N ILE A 16 -3.90 -8.35 7.93
CA ILE A 16 -3.74 -7.72 6.61
C ILE A 16 -3.22 -6.32 6.85
N ALA A 17 -2.09 -6.00 6.26
CA ALA A 17 -1.45 -4.69 6.32
C ALA A 17 -1.40 -4.06 4.94
N GLN A 18 -1.63 -2.76 4.85
CA GLN A 18 -1.59 -2.03 3.57
C GLN A 18 -0.84 -0.72 3.76
N ALA A 19 -0.19 -0.28 2.69
CA ALA A 19 0.42 1.05 2.63
C ALA A 19 0.23 1.63 1.24
N ASP A 20 0.01 2.94 1.20
CA ASP A 20 -0.14 3.71 -0.03
C ASP A 20 0.45 5.12 0.13
N GLY A 21 0.81 5.74 -0.98
CA GLY A 21 1.31 7.11 -1.01
C GLY A 21 0.64 7.93 -2.10
N SER A 22 0.06 9.06 -1.72
CA SER A 22 -0.61 9.96 -2.66
C SER A 22 -0.12 11.39 -2.52
N MET A 23 -0.38 12.19 -3.55
CA MET A 23 -0.15 13.63 -3.52
C MET A 23 -1.46 14.35 -3.25
N ILE A 24 -1.51 15.17 -2.22
CA ILE A 24 -2.68 15.99 -1.90
C ILE A 24 -2.34 17.47 -1.96
N ALA A 25 -3.31 18.25 -2.43
CA ALA A 25 -3.20 19.70 -2.46
C ALA A 25 -3.50 20.25 -1.06
N THR A 26 -2.52 20.93 -0.48
CA THR A 26 -2.67 21.66 0.78
C THR A 26 -2.71 23.14 0.53
N VAL A 27 -3.38 23.88 1.40
CA VAL A 27 -3.46 25.34 1.33
C VAL A 27 -2.52 25.93 2.37
N LYS A 28 -1.50 26.67 1.93
CA LYS A 28 -0.67 27.45 2.85
C LYS A 28 -1.49 28.62 3.43
N GLY A 29 -1.44 28.79 4.75
CA GLY A 29 -1.97 29.98 5.40
C GLY A 29 -1.28 31.22 4.85
N GLY A 30 -2.03 32.23 4.42
CA GLY A 30 -1.50 33.47 3.88
C GLY A 30 -2.57 34.30 3.16
N LEU A 31 -2.21 35.53 2.80
CA LEU A 31 -3.06 36.47 2.07
C LEU A 31 -3.47 35.89 0.71
N LYS A 32 -4.76 36.03 0.39
CA LYS A 32 -5.30 35.67 -0.92
C LYS A 32 -4.65 36.53 -1.98
N ARG A 33 -3.93 35.94 -2.92
CA ARG A 33 -3.49 36.65 -4.13
C ARG A 33 -4.54 36.42 -5.22
N ASN A 34 -5.15 37.49 -5.72
CA ASN A 34 -6.24 37.42 -6.71
C ASN A 34 -7.42 36.50 -6.29
N GLY A 35 -7.81 36.52 -4.99
CA GLY A 35 -8.93 35.76 -4.49
C GLY A 35 -8.65 34.24 -4.30
N LYS A 36 -7.51 33.74 -4.75
CA LYS A 36 -7.12 32.32 -4.62
C LYS A 36 -5.97 32.15 -3.61
N ARG A 37 -6.08 31.15 -2.74
CA ARG A 37 -4.97 30.78 -1.86
C ARG A 37 -3.97 29.94 -2.63
N PRO A 38 -2.66 30.14 -2.42
CA PRO A 38 -1.63 29.29 -3.02
C PRO A 38 -1.83 27.84 -2.56
N ARG A 39 -1.80 26.93 -3.52
CA ARG A 39 -1.84 25.47 -3.26
C ARG A 39 -0.43 24.93 -3.32
N ASP A 40 -0.13 24.04 -2.41
CA ASP A 40 1.10 23.25 -2.39
C ASP A 40 0.73 21.78 -2.47
N TRP A 41 1.53 20.99 -3.21
CA TRP A 41 1.30 19.56 -3.33
C TRP A 41 2.24 18.83 -2.36
N ASN A 42 1.67 18.14 -1.41
CA ASN A 42 2.42 17.42 -0.40
C ASN A 42 2.13 15.92 -0.49
N LYS A 43 3.19 15.15 -0.34
CA LYS A 43 3.07 13.69 -0.32
C LYS A 43 2.54 13.25 1.05
N ILE A 44 1.38 12.59 1.05
CA ILE A 44 0.84 11.89 2.21
C ILE A 44 1.12 10.38 2.06
N ARG A 45 1.38 9.72 3.16
CA ARG A 45 1.47 8.25 3.24
C ARG A 45 0.41 7.77 4.19
N LEU A 46 -0.28 6.72 3.77
CA LEU A 46 -1.33 6.05 4.53
C LEU A 46 -0.89 4.63 4.81
N VAL A 47 -1.12 4.17 6.03
CA VAL A 47 -0.94 2.77 6.42
C VAL A 47 -2.19 2.27 7.12
N SER A 48 -2.51 1.01 6.90
CA SER A 48 -3.60 0.35 7.60
C SER A 48 -3.20 -1.05 8.04
N VAL A 49 -3.82 -1.53 9.11
CA VAL A 49 -3.71 -2.92 9.56
C VAL A 49 -5.04 -3.38 10.12
N GLN A 50 -5.43 -4.59 9.75
CA GLN A 50 -6.64 -5.25 10.23
C GLN A 50 -6.32 -6.69 10.62
N ALA A 51 -6.70 -7.11 11.81
CA ALA A 51 -6.71 -8.52 12.15
C ALA A 51 -7.83 -9.23 11.39
N VAL A 52 -7.56 -10.43 10.86
CA VAL A 52 -8.59 -11.23 10.19
C VAL A 52 -9.70 -11.55 11.19
N GLY A 53 -10.93 -11.24 10.81
CA GLY A 53 -12.11 -11.34 11.67
C GLY A 53 -12.44 -10.09 12.48
N ALA A 54 -11.58 -9.06 12.48
CA ALA A 54 -11.92 -7.77 13.06
C ALA A 54 -12.90 -6.99 12.15
N GLU A 55 -13.81 -6.25 12.77
CA GLU A 55 -14.84 -5.49 12.04
C GLU A 55 -14.25 -4.34 11.22
N LYS A 56 -13.22 -3.68 11.74
CA LYS A 56 -12.67 -2.46 11.11
C LYS A 56 -11.13 -2.46 11.13
N PRO A 57 -10.50 -1.95 10.06
CA PRO A 57 -9.07 -1.70 10.07
C PRO A 57 -8.70 -0.49 10.94
N LEU A 58 -7.48 -0.48 11.43
CA LEU A 58 -6.85 0.68 12.04
C LEU A 58 -5.98 1.39 11.02
N PHE A 59 -5.95 2.71 11.07
CA PHE A 59 -5.25 3.56 10.10
C PHE A 59 -4.27 4.52 10.79
N ALA A 60 -3.23 4.89 10.05
CA ALA A 60 -2.46 6.10 10.30
C ALA A 60 -2.12 6.78 8.97
N ALA A 61 -2.07 8.10 9.00
CA ALA A 61 -1.69 8.92 7.84
C ALA A 61 -0.65 9.94 8.27
N SER A 62 0.32 10.23 7.41
CA SER A 62 1.41 11.14 7.73
C SER A 62 1.95 11.85 6.49
N PHE A 63 2.38 13.09 6.69
CA PHE A 63 3.22 13.85 5.75
C PHE A 63 4.72 13.62 6.02
N GLU A 64 5.04 12.86 7.04
CA GLU A 64 6.37 12.64 7.53
C GLU A 64 7.24 11.77 6.60
N SER A 65 8.47 11.54 7.01
CA SER A 65 9.40 10.68 6.27
C SER A 65 8.92 9.23 6.18
N VAL A 66 9.52 8.47 5.26
CA VAL A 66 9.24 7.03 5.10
C VAL A 66 9.50 6.26 6.39
N SER A 67 10.59 6.58 7.11
CA SER A 67 10.93 5.90 8.36
C SER A 67 9.95 6.21 9.50
N GLN A 68 9.42 7.43 9.57
CA GLN A 68 8.37 7.78 10.52
C GLN A 68 7.05 7.09 10.20
N THR A 69 6.70 6.99 8.91
CA THR A 69 5.56 6.21 8.47
C THR A 69 5.69 4.73 8.86
N ALA A 70 6.89 4.15 8.73
CA ALA A 70 7.15 2.78 9.18
C ALA A 70 6.95 2.59 10.69
N ASN A 71 7.41 3.55 11.49
CA ASN A 71 7.17 3.52 12.94
C ASN A 71 5.67 3.60 13.27
N GLN A 72 4.90 4.41 12.53
CA GLN A 72 3.45 4.45 12.68
C GLN A 72 2.80 3.13 12.26
N TRP A 73 3.28 2.52 11.17
CA TRP A 73 2.77 1.23 10.71
C TRP A 73 2.97 0.14 11.76
N GLU A 74 4.14 0.09 12.37
CA GLU A 74 4.41 -0.81 13.50
C GLU A 74 3.45 -0.58 14.67
N GLN A 75 3.22 0.69 15.06
CA GLN A 75 2.29 1.03 16.14
C GLN A 75 0.85 0.63 15.81
N VAL A 76 0.41 0.83 14.57
CA VAL A 76 -0.92 0.40 14.11
C VAL A 76 -1.03 -1.11 14.14
N ALA A 77 0.00 -1.84 13.71
CA ALA A 77 0.03 -3.30 13.74
C ALA A 77 -0.05 -3.86 15.16
N LEU A 78 0.69 -3.28 16.10
CA LEU A 78 0.61 -3.68 17.51
C LEU A 78 -0.79 -3.42 18.10
N LYS A 79 -1.38 -2.27 17.80
CA LYS A 79 -2.76 -1.95 18.21
C LYS A 79 -3.81 -2.87 17.58
N ALA A 80 -3.56 -3.32 16.33
CA ALA A 80 -4.42 -4.29 15.64
C ALA A 80 -4.28 -5.71 16.17
N GLY A 81 -3.40 -5.94 17.16
CA GLY A 81 -3.21 -7.23 17.80
C GLY A 81 -2.04 -8.05 17.25
N ARG A 82 -1.03 -7.43 16.62
CA ARG A 82 0.18 -8.14 16.22
C ARG A 82 0.90 -8.71 17.44
N GLY A 83 1.14 -10.02 17.44
CA GLY A 83 1.94 -10.76 18.41
C GLY A 83 3.12 -11.45 17.74
N LYS A 84 3.91 -12.19 18.55
CA LYS A 84 5.13 -12.87 18.08
C LYS A 84 4.85 -13.92 17.00
N GLU A 85 3.72 -14.62 17.10
CA GLU A 85 3.33 -15.70 16.18
C GLU A 85 2.40 -15.24 15.05
N SER A 86 2.12 -13.92 14.96
CA SER A 86 1.24 -13.38 13.94
C SER A 86 1.86 -13.49 12.54
N GLN A 87 1.04 -13.86 11.54
CA GLN A 87 1.38 -13.76 10.13
C GLN A 87 0.77 -12.49 9.56
N VAL A 88 1.56 -11.74 8.80
CA VAL A 88 1.12 -10.46 8.22
C VAL A 88 1.16 -10.53 6.71
N HIS A 89 0.00 -10.44 6.05
CA HIS A 89 -0.12 -10.29 4.61
C HIS A 89 -0.09 -8.79 4.28
N ILE A 90 0.93 -8.36 3.54
CA ILE A 90 1.13 -6.97 3.19
C ILE A 90 0.72 -6.78 1.73
N VAL A 91 -0.22 -5.88 1.47
CA VAL A 91 -0.70 -5.55 0.12
C VAL A 91 -0.31 -4.12 -0.22
N GLY A 92 0.32 -3.93 -1.37
CA GLY A 92 0.73 -2.62 -1.86
C GLY A 92 0.92 -2.58 -3.37
N ASP A 93 1.12 -1.39 -3.92
CA ASP A 93 1.30 -1.12 -5.36
C ASP A 93 2.63 -1.60 -5.95
N GLY A 94 3.52 -2.16 -5.11
CA GLY A 94 4.87 -2.58 -5.51
C GLY A 94 5.91 -1.47 -5.44
N ALA A 95 5.58 -0.29 -4.94
CA ALA A 95 6.55 0.78 -4.75
C ALA A 95 7.68 0.32 -3.82
N SER A 96 8.92 0.59 -4.20
CA SER A 96 10.13 0.11 -3.52
C SER A 96 10.16 0.48 -2.03
N TRP A 97 9.66 1.68 -1.67
CA TRP A 97 9.61 2.12 -0.27
C TRP A 97 8.65 1.27 0.57
N ILE A 98 7.52 0.80 0.00
CA ILE A 98 6.56 -0.07 0.71
C ILE A 98 7.20 -1.43 0.95
N CYS A 99 7.80 -2.02 -0.09
CA CYS A 99 8.52 -3.29 0.01
C CYS A 99 9.64 -3.23 1.06
N GLN A 100 10.45 -2.16 1.07
CA GLN A 100 11.54 -2.00 2.02
C GLN A 100 11.02 -1.85 3.44
N GLN A 101 10.04 -0.95 3.66
CA GLN A 101 9.50 -0.70 4.99
C GLN A 101 8.71 -1.90 5.52
N SER A 102 8.04 -2.66 4.67
CA SER A 102 7.37 -3.89 5.09
C SER A 102 8.35 -4.92 5.67
N LYS A 103 9.52 -5.06 5.07
CA LYS A 103 10.59 -5.93 5.59
C LYS A 103 11.16 -5.42 6.92
N GLU A 104 11.34 -4.10 7.04
CA GLU A 104 11.86 -3.48 8.27
C GLU A 104 10.87 -3.59 9.44
N VAL A 105 9.56 -3.45 9.16
CA VAL A 105 8.51 -3.46 10.19
C VAL A 105 8.12 -4.88 10.58
N PHE A 106 7.92 -5.76 9.60
CA PHE A 106 7.32 -7.07 9.84
C PHE A 106 8.32 -8.23 9.81
N GLY A 107 9.52 -8.02 9.22
CA GLY A 107 10.54 -9.08 9.13
C GLY A 107 9.97 -10.37 8.53
N ASP A 108 10.29 -11.50 9.16
CA ASP A 108 9.88 -12.85 8.72
C ASP A 108 8.36 -13.11 8.87
N GLN A 109 7.67 -12.31 9.67
CA GLN A 109 6.21 -12.40 9.80
C GLN A 109 5.48 -11.87 8.56
N GLY A 110 6.15 -11.00 7.77
CA GLY A 110 5.56 -10.29 6.64
C GLY A 110 5.67 -11.07 5.33
N LYS A 111 4.54 -11.23 4.63
CA LYS A 111 4.48 -11.71 3.24
C LYS A 111 3.93 -10.60 2.37
N PHE A 112 4.79 -10.06 1.49
CA PHE A 112 4.41 -8.97 0.60
C PHE A 112 3.73 -9.50 -0.67
N LEU A 113 2.59 -8.91 -0.99
CA LEU A 113 1.79 -9.19 -2.18
C LEU A 113 1.61 -7.89 -2.95
N VAL A 114 1.89 -7.93 -4.23
CA VAL A 114 1.58 -6.79 -5.12
C VAL A 114 0.09 -6.81 -5.43
N ASP A 115 -0.55 -5.64 -5.34
CA ASP A 115 -1.95 -5.48 -5.67
C ASP A 115 -2.21 -5.88 -7.12
N PHE A 116 -3.21 -6.74 -7.31
CA PHE A 116 -3.60 -7.28 -8.61
C PHE A 116 -3.97 -6.18 -9.62
N TYR A 117 -4.64 -5.13 -9.18
CA TYR A 117 -5.04 -4.03 -10.08
C TYR A 117 -3.82 -3.31 -10.64
N HIS A 118 -2.82 -3.02 -9.82
CA HIS A 118 -1.57 -2.41 -10.27
C HIS A 118 -0.80 -3.32 -11.23
N VAL A 119 -0.72 -4.62 -10.94
CA VAL A 119 -0.12 -5.58 -11.89
C VAL A 119 -0.86 -5.58 -13.22
N SER A 120 -2.19 -5.57 -13.19
CA SER A 120 -3.03 -5.55 -14.39
C SER A 120 -2.84 -4.28 -15.21
N GLU A 121 -2.68 -3.12 -14.57
CA GLU A 121 -2.39 -1.84 -15.23
C GLU A 121 -1.03 -1.87 -15.91
N TYR A 122 0.01 -2.37 -15.24
CA TYR A 122 1.35 -2.50 -15.82
C TYR A 122 1.36 -3.45 -17.02
N LEU A 123 0.70 -4.60 -16.92
CA LEU A 123 0.55 -5.54 -18.04
C LEU A 123 -0.22 -4.92 -19.19
N GLY A 124 -1.29 -4.19 -18.91
CA GLY A 124 -2.07 -3.45 -19.90
C GLY A 124 -1.26 -2.35 -20.60
N ALA A 125 -0.40 -1.65 -19.87
CA ALA A 125 0.51 -0.65 -20.46
C ALA A 125 1.59 -1.33 -21.33
N ALA A 126 2.22 -2.40 -20.83
CA ALA A 126 3.23 -3.15 -21.56
C ALA A 126 2.66 -3.75 -22.85
N SER A 127 1.44 -4.27 -22.84
CA SER A 127 0.79 -4.82 -24.04
C SER A 127 0.58 -3.80 -25.15
N LYS A 128 0.40 -2.52 -24.81
CA LYS A 128 0.27 -1.43 -25.78
C LYS A 128 1.60 -1.10 -26.48
N THR A 129 2.72 -1.23 -25.77
CA THR A 129 4.06 -0.99 -26.33
C THR A 129 4.59 -2.18 -27.13
N CYS A 130 4.13 -3.39 -26.79
CA CYS A 130 4.49 -4.62 -27.49
C CYS A 130 3.59 -4.94 -28.69
N ARG A 131 2.75 -4.02 -29.16
CA ARG A 131 1.93 -4.24 -30.37
C ARG A 131 2.85 -4.44 -31.57
N PRO A 132 2.72 -5.58 -32.30
CA PRO A 132 3.44 -5.73 -33.55
C PRO A 132 3.01 -4.62 -34.52
N SER A 133 3.97 -4.04 -35.23
CA SER A 133 3.76 -2.97 -36.21
C SER A 133 2.89 -3.40 -37.42
N ASN A 134 2.39 -4.63 -37.43
CA ASN A 134 1.54 -5.17 -38.50
C ASN A 134 0.20 -5.69 -37.91
N PRO A 135 -0.92 -4.99 -38.16
CA PRO A 135 -2.24 -5.36 -37.60
C PRO A 135 -2.80 -6.69 -38.12
N SER A 136 -2.29 -7.26 -39.19
CA SER A 136 -2.75 -8.54 -39.75
C SER A 136 -2.38 -9.78 -38.92
N LYS A 137 -1.53 -9.66 -37.91
CA LYS A 137 -1.15 -10.76 -37.00
C LYS A 137 -1.96 -10.80 -35.67
N LEU A 138 -2.99 -9.97 -35.56
CA LEU A 138 -3.79 -9.88 -34.33
C LEU A 138 -4.87 -10.97 -34.21
N HIS A 139 -5.04 -11.85 -35.18
CA HIS A 139 -6.10 -12.86 -35.19
C HIS A 139 -5.82 -14.11 -34.34
N ASP A 140 -4.58 -14.29 -33.84
CA ASP A 140 -4.18 -15.51 -33.13
C ASP A 140 -4.04 -15.38 -31.61
N VAL A 141 -4.49 -14.27 -31.03
CA VAL A 141 -4.50 -14.16 -29.56
C VAL A 141 -5.85 -14.71 -29.04
N PRO A 142 -5.83 -15.79 -28.26
CA PRO A 142 -7.09 -16.35 -27.71
C PRO A 142 -7.81 -15.30 -26.85
N ARG A 143 -9.07 -15.02 -27.21
CA ARG A 143 -9.98 -14.17 -26.42
C ARG A 143 -10.52 -14.92 -25.19
N SER A 144 -9.65 -15.45 -24.33
CA SER A 144 -10.05 -16.19 -23.15
C SER A 144 -9.78 -15.47 -21.83
N PHE A 145 -10.08 -14.17 -21.79
CA PHE A 145 -10.34 -13.51 -20.51
C PHE A 145 -11.80 -13.07 -20.49
N ASN A 146 -12.69 -14.05 -20.41
CA ASN A 146 -14.08 -13.83 -20.03
C ASN A 146 -14.10 -13.30 -18.58
N ARG A 147 -14.66 -12.11 -18.42
CA ARG A 147 -15.05 -11.56 -17.13
C ARG A 147 -16.08 -12.50 -16.50
N THR A 148 -15.64 -13.35 -15.62
CA THR A 148 -16.56 -13.98 -14.66
C THR A 148 -16.63 -13.03 -13.47
N PRO A 149 -17.79 -12.49 -13.10
CA PRO A 149 -17.91 -11.70 -11.88
C PRO A 149 -17.68 -12.65 -10.70
N LEU A 150 -16.68 -12.37 -9.90
CA LEU A 150 -16.52 -12.98 -8.59
C LEU A 150 -17.50 -12.29 -7.64
N PHE A 151 -18.49 -13.05 -7.20
CA PHE A 151 -19.41 -12.69 -6.12
C PHE A 151 -18.67 -12.63 -4.78
#